data_8274fbaf8bd5307bd1e3c337617f4f02
#
_entry.id   8274fbaf8bd5307bd1e3c337617f4f02
#
_cell.length_a   1.000
_cell.length_b   1.000
_cell.length_c   1.000
_cell.angle_alpha   90.00
_cell.angle_beta   90.00
_cell.angle_gamma   90.00
#
_symmetry.space_group_name_H-M   'P 1'
#
loop_
_entity.id
_entity.type
_entity.pdbx_description
1 polymer ?
#
loop_
_entity_poly.entity_id
_entity_poly.type
_entity_poly.pdbx_seq_one_letter_code
_entity_poly.pdbx_strand_id
1 'polypeptide(L)' 'MDCLLDFLNKLEENHIYYRLNKVRDAIMVEVAIPGERWEVEFLRDGSIEVEKFITTAEIMGPSVLDALFKSEITP' A
#
# COMPACT_ATOMS: atom_id res chain seq x y z
N MET A 1 9.15 9.60 -15.36
CA MET A 1 10.00 9.76 -14.20
C MET A 1 9.56 10.94 -13.34
N ASP A 2 9.25 12.05 -13.99
CA ASP A 2 8.80 13.24 -13.26
C ASP A 2 7.51 12.97 -12.48
N CYS A 3 6.62 12.15 -13.05
CA CYS A 3 5.37 11.82 -12.37
C CYS A 3 5.60 11.11 -11.03
N LEU A 4 6.59 10.21 -10.99
CA LEU A 4 6.90 9.51 -9.75
C LEU A 4 7.44 10.48 -8.71
N LEU A 5 8.40 11.31 -9.10
CA LEU A 5 8.98 12.28 -8.17
C LEU A 5 7.95 13.28 -7.68
N ASP A 6 7.10 13.77 -8.59
CA ASP A 6 6.04 14.69 -8.21
C ASP A 6 5.07 14.06 -7.22
N PHE A 7 4.74 12.79 -7.45
CA PHE A 7 3.85 12.06 -6.54
C PHE A 7 4.48 11.90 -5.16
N LEU A 8 5.76 11.51 -5.12
CA LEU A 8 6.46 11.35 -3.84
C LEU A 8 6.59 12.68 -3.09
N ASN A 9 6.91 13.74 -3.82
CA ASN A 9 7.00 15.07 -3.21
C ASN A 9 5.67 15.49 -2.62
N LYS A 10 4.58 15.20 -3.30
CA LYS A 10 3.25 15.55 -2.83
C LYS A 10 2.89 14.77 -1.57
N LEU A 11 3.28 13.50 -1.51
CA LEU A 11 3.08 12.71 -0.30
C LEU A 11 3.85 13.31 0.87
N GLU A 12 5.09 13.72 0.63
CA GLU A 12 5.91 14.30 1.68
C GLU A 12 5.39 15.65 2.14
N GLU A 13 4.90 16.48 1.21
CA GLU A 13 4.30 17.76 1.55
C GLU A 13 3.06 17.59 2.43
N ASN A 14 2.35 16.51 2.25
CA ASN A 14 1.14 16.21 3.02
C ASN A 14 1.42 15.33 4.24
N HIS A 15 2.69 15.03 4.51
CA HIS A 15 3.12 14.21 5.64
C HIS A 15 2.49 12.83 5.60
N ILE A 16 2.36 12.26 4.41
CA ILE A 16 1.81 10.92 4.23
C ILE A 16 2.96 9.94 4.12
N TYR A 17 2.93 8.91 4.95
CA TYR A 17 3.96 7.89 4.97
C TYR A 17 3.86 6.99 3.75
N TYR A 18 5.01 6.65 3.16
CA TYR A 18 5.04 5.74 2.03
C TYR A 18 6.32 4.91 2.05
N ARG A 19 6.31 3.83 1.29
CA ARG A 19 7.48 2.99 1.07
C ARG A 19 7.59 2.71 -0.43
N LEU A 20 8.83 2.55 -0.89
CA LEU A 20 9.10 2.19 -2.27
C LEU A 20 9.48 0.73 -2.36
N ASN A 21 9.01 0.09 -3.41
CA ASN A 21 9.33 -1.31 -3.66
C ASN A 21 9.48 -1.50 -5.17
N LYS A 22 10.61 -2.05 -5.59
CA LYS A 22 10.81 -2.34 -6.99
C LYS A 22 10.21 -3.71 -7.30
N VAL A 23 9.27 -3.75 -8.23
CA VAL A 23 8.60 -4.98 -8.63
C VAL A 23 8.77 -5.15 -10.13
N ARG A 24 9.64 -6.08 -10.54
CA ARG A 24 9.99 -6.29 -11.94
C ARG A 24 10.47 -4.98 -12.57
N ASP A 25 9.78 -4.49 -13.60
CA ASP A 25 10.15 -3.25 -14.28
C ASP A 25 9.35 -2.05 -13.79
N ALA A 26 8.78 -2.15 -12.60
CA ALA A 26 7.91 -1.11 -12.06
C ALA A 26 8.38 -0.68 -10.69
N ILE A 27 8.03 0.53 -10.32
CA ILE A 27 8.24 1.01 -8.95
C ILE A 27 6.87 1.11 -8.29
N MET A 28 6.71 0.39 -7.19
CA MET A 28 5.47 0.45 -6.43
C MET A 28 5.64 1.38 -5.24
N VAL A 29 4.72 2.31 -5.09
CA VAL A 29 4.66 3.19 -3.94
C VAL A 29 3.52 2.69 -3.05
N GLU A 30 3.88 2.22 -1.86
CA GLU A 30 2.88 1.76 -0.88
C GLU A 30 2.58 2.90 0.06
N VAL A 31 1.33 3.35 0.06
CA VAL A 31 0.89 4.50 0.85
C VAL A 31 -0.03 4.01 1.95
N ALA A 32 0.28 4.39 3.18
CA ALA A 32 -0.52 3.99 4.34
C ALA A 32 -1.14 5.23 4.98
N ILE A 33 -2.47 5.26 5.00
CA ILE A 33 -3.22 6.26 5.74
C ILE A 33 -4.25 5.52 6.59
N PRO A 34 -4.77 6.15 7.64
CA PRO A 34 -5.71 5.44 8.52
C PRO A 34 -6.90 4.87 7.77
N GLY A 35 -7.11 3.55 7.93
CA GLY A 35 -8.21 2.86 7.29
C GLY A 35 -8.01 2.51 5.82
N GLU A 36 -6.88 2.89 5.23
CA GLU A 36 -6.63 2.65 3.81
C GLU A 36 -5.18 2.31 3.56
N ARG A 37 -4.97 1.49 2.55
CA ARG A 37 -3.64 1.24 2.01
C ARG A 37 -3.74 1.34 0.50
N TRP A 38 -2.83 2.08 -0.09
CA TRP A 38 -2.80 2.27 -1.53
C TRP A 38 -1.52 1.67 -2.08
N GLU A 39 -1.62 1.02 -3.22
CA GLU A 39 -0.46 0.55 -3.96
C GLU A 39 -0.50 1.20 -5.32
N VAL A 40 0.44 2.11 -5.56
CA VAL A 40 0.50 2.87 -6.81
C VAL A 40 1.73 2.40 -7.57
N GLU A 41 1.51 1.76 -8.69
CA GLU A 41 2.57 1.15 -9.46
C GLU A 41 2.89 1.99 -10.69
N PHE A 42 4.14 2.43 -10.79
CA PHE A 42 4.62 3.22 -11.93
C PHE A 42 5.36 2.29 -12.86
N LEU A 43 4.76 2.00 -14.00
CA LEU A 43 5.28 1.03 -14.93
C LEU A 43 6.25 1.67 -15.91
N ARG A 44 7.08 0.83 -16.52
CA ARG A 44 8.14 1.27 -17.42
C ARG A 44 7.61 2.02 -18.63
N ASP A 45 6.44 1.64 -19.13
CA ASP A 45 5.85 2.27 -20.31
C ASP A 45 5.18 3.61 -20.02
N GLY A 46 5.25 4.06 -18.77
CA GLY A 46 4.67 5.32 -18.36
C GLY A 46 3.26 5.20 -17.79
N SER A 47 2.68 4.00 -17.83
CA SER A 47 1.36 3.80 -17.27
C SER A 47 1.43 3.69 -15.75
N ILE A 48 0.31 3.98 -15.10
CA ILE A 48 0.20 3.95 -13.65
C ILE A 48 -0.99 3.09 -13.27
N GLU A 49 -0.77 2.13 -12.39
CA GLU A 49 -1.86 1.28 -11.88
C GLU A 49 -2.03 1.58 -10.39
N VAL A 50 -3.28 1.66 -9.97
CA VAL A 50 -3.60 2.01 -8.59
C VAL A 50 -4.53 0.97 -8.02
N GLU A 51 -4.16 0.45 -6.85
CA GLU A 51 -5.00 -0.46 -6.10
C GLU A 51 -5.21 0.12 -4.71
N LYS A 52 -6.47 0.19 -4.29
CA LYS A 52 -6.83 0.78 -3.01
C LYS A 52 -7.49 -0.28 -2.15
N PHE A 53 -6.95 -0.46 -0.95
CA PHE A 53 -7.48 -1.40 0.03
C PHE A 53 -8.08 -0.62 1.17
N ILE A 54 -9.35 -0.87 1.44
CA ILE A 54 -10.07 -0.23 2.55
C ILE A 54 -10.20 -1.25 3.67
N THR A 55 -9.75 -0.86 4.86
CA THR A 55 -9.85 -1.72 6.02
C THR A 55 -10.74 -1.07 7.05
N THR A 56 -11.54 -1.89 7.73
CA THR A 56 -12.28 -1.42 8.89
C THR A 56 -11.33 -1.31 10.06
N ALA A 57 -11.21 -0.12 10.62
CA ALA A 57 -10.35 0.10 11.77
C ALA A 57 -11.09 -0.34 13.03
N GLU A 58 -11.10 -1.63 13.29
CA GLU A 58 -11.70 -2.18 14.50
C GLU A 58 -10.59 -2.58 15.47
N ILE A 59 -10.76 -2.18 16.71
CA ILE A 59 -9.88 -2.66 17.77
C ILE A 59 -10.43 -3.99 18.23
N MET A 60 -9.64 -5.04 17.99
CA MET A 60 -10.03 -6.40 18.34
C MET A 60 -9.17 -6.92 19.46
N GLY A 61 -9.71 -7.87 20.23
CA GLY A 61 -8.96 -8.52 21.28
C GLY A 61 -7.97 -9.55 20.70
N PRO A 62 -7.07 -10.06 21.56
CA PRO A 62 -6.05 -11.01 21.11
C PRO A 62 -6.61 -12.28 20.50
N SER A 63 -7.84 -12.64 20.82
CA SER A 63 -8.44 -13.88 20.31
C SER A 63 -8.55 -13.87 18.78
N VAL A 64 -8.56 -12.69 18.15
CA VAL A 64 -8.63 -12.60 16.69
C VAL A 64 -7.40 -13.21 16.03
N LEU A 65 -6.29 -13.29 16.76
CA LEU A 65 -5.07 -13.88 16.22
C LEU A 65 -5.24 -15.37 15.92
N ASP A 66 -6.08 -16.05 16.66
CA ASP A 66 -6.36 -17.46 16.38
C ASP A 66 -7.03 -17.63 15.02
N ALA A 67 -7.92 -16.71 14.66
CA ALA A 67 -8.57 -16.74 13.35
C ALA A 67 -7.57 -16.52 12.22
N LEU A 68 -6.59 -15.65 12.46
CA LEU A 68 -5.55 -15.40 11.46
C LEU A 68 -4.75 -16.67 11.17
N PHE A 69 -4.32 -17.35 12.20
CA PHE A 69 -3.55 -18.58 12.03
C PHE A 69 -4.37 -19.69 11.40
N LYS A 70 -5.64 -19.78 11.75
CA LYS A 70 -6.53 -20.77 11.13
C LYS A 70 -6.68 -20.52 9.65
N SER A 71 -6.77 -19.26 9.24
CA SER A 71 -6.88 -18.91 7.83
C SER A 71 -5.67 -19.36 7.05
N GLU A 72 -4.50 -19.28 7.64
CA GLU A 72 -3.26 -19.66 6.96
C GLU A 72 -3.08 -21.16 6.89
N ILE A 73 -3.55 -21.89 7.91
CA ILE A 73 -3.39 -23.33 7.99
C ILE A 73 -4.40 -24.04 7.10
N THR A 74 -5.55 -23.49 6.91
CA THR A 74 -6.60 -24.10 6.10
C THR A 74 -6.30 -23.91 4.62
N PRO A 75 -6.06 -24.98 3.88
CA PRO A 75 -5.76 -24.88 2.45
C PRO A 75 -6.94 -24.33 1.64
#